data_339ce364301049440b0dfb83cfb5e8af
#
_entry.id   339ce364301049440b0dfb83cfb5e8af
#
_cell.length_a   1.000
_cell.length_b   1.000
_cell.length_c   1.000
_cell.angle_alpha   90.00
_cell.angle_beta   90.00
_cell.angle_gamma   90.00
#
_symmetry.space_group_name_H-M   'P 1'
#
loop_
_entity.id
_entity.type
_entity.pdbx_description
1 polymer ?
#
loop_
_entity_poly.entity_id
_entity_poly.type
_entity_poly.pdbx_seq_one_letter_code
_entity_poly.pdbx_strand_id
1 'polypeptide(L)' 'MTTYLTILWITMHGGPIDGASYGIPFLTEAACKAAMKPVGDTLDYDYSMECTTMPVEDDAP' A
#
# COMPACT_ATOMS: atom_id res chain seq x y z
N MET A 1 -1.68 22.39 8.16
CA MET A 1 -1.01 22.09 6.89
C MET A 1 -1.38 20.68 6.47
N THR A 2 -1.76 20.50 5.22
CA THR A 2 -2.17 19.18 4.74
C THR A 2 -0.97 18.45 4.16
N THR A 3 -0.71 17.27 4.67
CA THR A 3 0.33 16.39 4.16
C THR A 3 -0.33 15.27 3.38
N TYR A 4 0.28 14.87 2.28
CA TYR A 4 -0.21 13.73 1.50
C TYR A 4 0.61 12.50 1.78
N LEU A 5 -0.06 11.37 1.87
CA LEU A 5 0.57 10.09 2.11
C LEU A 5 0.08 9.11 1.04
N THR A 6 1.02 8.36 0.48
CA THR A 6 0.67 7.33 -0.49
C THR A 6 0.71 5.98 0.21
N ILE A 7 -0.35 5.21 0.06
CA ILE A 7 -0.46 3.89 0.68
C ILE A 7 -0.49 2.83 -0.40
N LEU A 8 0.37 1.84 -0.27
CA LEU A 8 0.34 0.65 -1.10
C LEU A 8 -0.63 -0.35 -0.48
N TRP A 9 -1.77 -0.55 -1.13
CA TRP A 9 -2.77 -1.52 -0.69
C TRP A 9 -2.51 -2.85 -1.38
N ILE A 10 -2.38 -3.89 -0.59
CA ILE A 10 -2.16 -5.24 -1.10
C ILE A 10 -3.33 -6.09 -0.63
N THR A 11 -4.05 -6.68 -1.59
CA THR A 11 -5.15 -7.58 -1.29
C THR A 11 -4.76 -8.98 -1.73
N MET A 12 -4.83 -9.92 -0.81
CA MET A 12 -4.50 -11.31 -1.09
C MET A 12 -5.71 -12.06 -1.64
N HIS A 13 -5.47 -12.88 -2.65
CA HIS A 13 -6.50 -13.69 -3.28
C HIS A 13 -6.12 -15.17 -3.19
N GLY A 14 -6.96 -15.96 -2.57
CA GLY A 14 -6.72 -17.39 -2.41
C GLY A 14 -5.86 -17.71 -1.21
N GLY A 15 -5.76 -19.01 -0.90
CA GLY A 15 -5.01 -19.47 0.25
C GLY A 15 -5.70 -19.17 1.58
N PRO A 16 -5.01 -19.44 2.71
CA PRO A 16 -5.59 -19.24 4.04
C PRO A 16 -5.86 -17.79 4.41
N ILE A 17 -5.29 -16.84 3.68
CA ILE A 17 -5.46 -15.40 3.95
C ILE A 17 -6.24 -14.70 2.84
N ASP A 18 -7.07 -15.44 2.12
CA ASP A 18 -7.90 -14.88 1.07
C ASP A 18 -8.76 -13.72 1.60
N GLY A 19 -8.74 -12.60 0.89
CA GLY A 19 -9.47 -11.40 1.29
C GLY A 19 -8.74 -10.50 2.27
N ALA A 20 -7.57 -10.90 2.76
CA ALA A 20 -6.78 -10.05 3.66
C ALA A 20 -6.20 -8.87 2.89
N SER A 21 -6.25 -7.69 3.50
CA SER A 21 -5.72 -6.47 2.91
C SER A 21 -4.70 -5.83 3.85
N TYR A 22 -3.63 -5.33 3.25
CA TYR A 22 -2.56 -4.65 3.99
C TYR A 22 -2.30 -3.29 3.39
N GLY A 23 -1.98 -2.32 4.22
CA GLY A 23 -1.60 -0.99 3.78
C GLY A 23 -0.19 -0.65 4.24
N ILE A 24 0.68 -0.28 3.30
CA ILE A 24 2.06 0.12 3.60
C ILE A 24 2.20 1.59 3.22
N PRO A 25 2.52 2.48 4.17
CA PRO A 25 2.65 3.90 3.86
C PRO A 25 3.98 4.24 3.21
N PHE A 26 3.92 5.16 2.25
CA PHE A 26 5.09 5.73 1.58
C PHE A 26 4.94 7.24 1.51
N LEU A 27 6.05 7.95 1.47
CA LEU A 27 6.03 9.41 1.41
C LEU A 27 5.69 9.95 0.04
N THR A 28 5.97 9.16 -1.02
CA THR A 28 5.70 9.58 -2.39
C THR A 28 5.08 8.45 -3.20
N GLU A 29 4.37 8.83 -4.26
CA GLU A 29 3.79 7.85 -5.18
C GLU A 29 4.90 7.07 -5.91
N ALA A 30 5.99 7.73 -6.24
CA ALA A 30 7.11 7.07 -6.91
C ALA A 30 7.70 5.97 -6.03
N ALA A 31 7.85 6.23 -4.72
CA ALA A 31 8.34 5.22 -3.79
C ALA A 31 7.37 4.04 -3.67
N CYS A 32 6.07 4.32 -3.64
CA CYS A 32 5.03 3.29 -3.61
C CYS A 32 5.12 2.38 -4.83
N LYS A 33 5.19 2.97 -6.02
CA LYS A 33 5.27 2.21 -7.27
C LYS A 33 6.55 1.41 -7.36
N ALA A 34 7.67 1.98 -6.91
CA ALA A 34 8.94 1.29 -6.92
C ALA A 34 8.95 0.08 -5.97
N ALA A 35 8.18 0.13 -4.90
CA ALA A 35 8.10 -0.96 -3.94
C ALA A 35 7.21 -2.12 -4.41
N MET A 36 6.35 -1.90 -5.39
CA MET A 36 5.39 -2.92 -5.84
C MET A 36 6.08 -4.20 -6.31
N LYS A 37 7.16 -4.08 -7.07
CA LYS A 37 7.85 -5.25 -7.62
C LYS A 37 8.53 -6.08 -6.53
N PRO A 38 9.41 -5.50 -5.69
CA PRO A 38 10.08 -6.30 -4.65
C PRO A 38 9.09 -6.88 -3.63
N VAL A 39 8.03 -6.15 -3.30
CA VAL A 39 7.00 -6.67 -2.41
C VAL A 39 6.26 -7.84 -3.04
N GLY A 40 5.87 -7.69 -4.31
CA GLY A 40 5.20 -8.77 -5.03
C GLY A 40 6.03 -10.02 -5.17
N ASP A 41 7.35 -9.87 -5.34
CA ASP A 41 8.25 -11.00 -5.47
C ASP A 41 8.35 -11.85 -4.19
N THR A 42 7.90 -11.30 -3.05
CA THR A 42 7.91 -12.04 -1.79
C THR A 42 6.59 -12.77 -1.50
N LEU A 43 5.57 -12.56 -2.34
CA LEU A 43 4.25 -13.12 -2.13
C LEU A 43 4.10 -14.44 -2.90
N ASP A 44 3.61 -15.49 -2.21
CA ASP A 44 3.43 -16.82 -2.76
C ASP A 44 2.04 -17.06 -3.34
N TYR A 45 1.09 -16.16 -3.07
CA TYR A 45 -0.30 -16.30 -3.50
C TYR A 45 -0.67 -15.20 -4.48
N ASP A 46 -1.79 -15.36 -5.17
CA ASP A 46 -2.33 -14.32 -6.01
C ASP A 46 -2.64 -13.08 -5.18
N TYR A 47 -2.38 -11.92 -5.74
CA TYR A 47 -2.56 -10.66 -5.05
C TYR A 47 -2.91 -9.56 -6.04
N SER A 48 -3.47 -8.48 -5.52
CA SER A 48 -3.61 -7.23 -6.26
C SER A 48 -3.00 -6.11 -5.44
N MET A 49 -2.44 -5.12 -6.12
CA MET A 49 -1.79 -3.98 -5.49
C MET A 49 -2.30 -2.68 -6.08
N GLU A 50 -2.38 -1.66 -5.25
CA GLU A 50 -2.81 -0.34 -5.68
C GLU A 50 -2.13 0.71 -4.81
N CYS A 51 -1.62 1.78 -5.46
CA CYS A 51 -1.09 2.93 -4.76
C CYS A 51 -2.16 4.02 -4.73
N THR A 52 -2.55 4.43 -3.52
CA THR A 52 -3.57 5.46 -3.32
C THR A 52 -2.96 6.60 -2.52
N THR A 53 -3.07 7.82 -3.03
CA THR A 53 -2.60 9.01 -2.33
C THR A 53 -3.79 9.68 -1.63
N MET A 54 -3.64 9.94 -0.35
CA MET A 54 -4.68 10.56 0.45
C MET A 54 -4.12 11.71 1.29
N PRO A 55 -4.94 12.72 1.58
CA PRO A 55 -4.52 13.78 2.49
C PRO A 55 -4.53 13.28 3.93
N VAL A 56 -3.51 13.65 4.67
CA VAL A 56 -3.45 13.39 6.11
C VAL A 56 -3.43 14.75 6.80
N GLU A 57 -4.46 15.04 7.56
CA GLU A 57 -4.48 16.27 8.33
C GLU A 57 -3.53 16.13 9.51
N ASP A 58 -2.53 16.98 9.52
CA ASP A 58 -1.66 17.09 10.68
C ASP A 58 -2.33 18.04 11.65
N ASP A 59 -3.19 17.48 12.46
CA ASP A 59 -4.01 18.22 13.40
C ASP A 59 -3.28 18.34 14.74
N ALA A 60 -2.08 18.84 14.69
CA ALA A 60 -1.32 19.07 15.90
C ALA A 60 -1.91 20.25 16.66
N PRO A 61 -2.34 20.06 17.90
CA PRO A 61 -2.83 21.15 18.73
C PRO A 61 -1.73 22.13 19.09
#